data_9e10ac8063b9985c7baa8d7d8e2c1aeb
#
_entry.id   9e10ac8063b9985c7baa8d7d8e2c1aeb
#
_cell.length_a   1.000
_cell.length_b   1.000
_cell.length_c   1.000
_cell.angle_alpha   90.00
_cell.angle_beta   90.00
_cell.angle_gamma   90.00
#
_symmetry.space_group_name_H-M   'P 1'
#
loop_
_entity.id
_entity.type
_entity.pdbx_description
1 polymer ?
#
loop_
_entity_poly.entity_id
_entity_poly.type
_entity_poly.pdbx_seq_one_letter_code
_entity_poly.pdbx_strand_id
1 'polypeptide(L)'
;MKHEQNLFEGYVEPVRLTDAAANRSFFLKNLPALSFTRNPDWTVPTREECHALWDKYAMPGHIREHSTVVAAFAVCLAEKLAEEGADIHVPSVLASALLHDLGKYYTITHGGSHGQVGGAWVMNETRNPLIAQGVLHHVGWPWPVDETADPWLLAYCIIYADKRVMHSTVVSPEERYNDLLARYGITDAAKGRISFLHEQGLKIEAALSRRLKVSLHEHTFDSGRLVKRA
;
A
#
# COMPACT_ATOMS: atom_id res chain seq x y z
N MET A 1 -2.05 -24.91 -44.22
CA MET A 1 -1.33 -23.75 -43.68
C MET A 1 -2.15 -23.22 -42.52
N LYS A 2 -1.67 -23.47 -41.30
CA LYS A 2 -2.34 -23.01 -40.06
C LYS A 2 -1.82 -21.60 -39.77
N HIS A 3 -2.73 -20.64 -39.59
CA HIS A 3 -2.40 -19.32 -39.08
C HIS A 3 -1.91 -19.46 -37.65
N GLU A 4 -0.61 -19.30 -37.40
CA GLU A 4 -0.09 -18.95 -36.11
C GLU A 4 -0.49 -17.50 -35.82
N GLN A 5 -1.48 -17.32 -34.97
CA GLN A 5 -1.78 -16.02 -34.37
C GLN A 5 -0.61 -15.62 -33.50
N ASN A 6 -0.01 -14.49 -33.81
CA ASN A 6 1.10 -13.90 -33.11
C ASN A 6 0.64 -13.47 -31.70
N LEU A 7 0.94 -14.28 -30.68
CA LEU A 7 0.56 -14.07 -29.28
C LEU A 7 1.29 -12.89 -28.60
N PHE A 8 2.08 -12.13 -29.36
CA PHE A 8 2.91 -11.03 -28.85
C PHE A 8 2.56 -9.65 -29.43
N GLU A 9 1.41 -9.48 -30.09
CA GLU A 9 0.90 -8.14 -30.40
C GLU A 9 0.46 -7.46 -29.11
N GLY A 10 1.33 -6.61 -28.56
CA GLY A 10 1.11 -5.86 -27.33
C GLY A 10 2.23 -5.99 -26.30
N TYR A 11 3.32 -6.71 -26.62
CA TYR A 11 4.49 -6.72 -25.73
C TYR A 11 5.17 -5.34 -25.76
N VAL A 12 4.92 -4.55 -24.72
CA VAL A 12 5.66 -3.33 -24.48
C VAL A 12 7.00 -3.73 -23.87
N GLU A 13 8.10 -3.44 -24.56
CA GLU A 13 9.44 -3.66 -24.00
C GLU A 13 9.54 -3.06 -22.59
N PRO A 14 10.14 -3.78 -21.63
CA PRO A 14 10.34 -3.22 -20.30
C PRO A 14 11.20 -1.96 -20.41
N VAL A 15 10.63 -0.83 -20.04
CA VAL A 15 11.31 0.46 -20.01
C VAL A 15 12.56 0.32 -19.14
N ARG A 16 13.75 0.43 -19.74
CA ARG A 16 15.00 0.47 -18.99
C ARG A 16 15.02 1.72 -18.12
N LEU A 17 15.04 1.53 -16.81
CA LEU A 17 15.02 2.57 -15.78
C LEU A 17 16.38 3.30 -15.68
N THR A 18 16.87 3.89 -16.77
CA THR A 18 18.20 4.54 -16.80
C THR A 18 18.15 6.07 -16.66
N ASP A 19 16.96 6.69 -16.69
CA ASP A 19 16.84 8.16 -16.61
C ASP A 19 15.94 8.63 -15.47
N ALA A 20 16.45 9.48 -14.59
CA ALA A 20 15.67 10.15 -13.54
C ALA A 20 14.53 11.01 -14.13
N ALA A 21 14.65 11.48 -15.38
CA ALA A 21 13.58 12.16 -16.11
C ALA A 21 12.51 11.18 -16.61
N ALA A 22 12.88 9.95 -16.96
CA ALA A 22 11.94 8.88 -17.32
C ALA A 22 11.10 8.42 -16.11
N ASN A 23 11.63 8.50 -14.89
CA ASN A 23 10.88 8.19 -13.66
C ASN A 23 9.66 9.11 -13.43
N ARG A 24 9.62 10.31 -14.01
CA ARG A 24 8.42 11.17 -13.97
C ARG A 24 7.31 10.70 -14.92
N SER A 25 7.59 9.82 -15.88
CA SER A 25 6.61 9.26 -16.80
C SER A 25 6.02 7.92 -16.32
N PHE A 26 6.44 7.42 -15.17
CA PHE A 26 5.87 6.21 -14.54
C PHE A 26 4.43 6.40 -14.04
N PHE A 27 3.94 7.62 -14.01
CA PHE A 27 2.51 7.82 -13.90
C PHE A 27 1.87 7.34 -15.20
N LEU A 28 0.96 6.43 -15.05
CA LEU A 28 0.03 6.04 -16.11
C LEU A 28 -0.87 7.25 -16.42
N LYS A 29 -0.26 8.33 -16.97
CA LYS A 29 -0.89 9.64 -17.14
C LYS A 29 -2.21 9.59 -17.92
N ASN A 30 -2.41 8.51 -18.66
CA ASN A 30 -3.56 8.33 -19.53
C ASN A 30 -4.46 7.16 -19.13
N LEU A 31 -4.12 6.42 -18.07
CA LEU A 31 -4.99 5.37 -17.57
C LEU A 31 -5.68 5.85 -16.29
N PRO A 32 -7.01 5.81 -16.23
CA PRO A 32 -7.73 6.14 -15.00
C PRO A 32 -7.35 5.14 -13.91
N ALA A 33 -7.28 5.62 -12.68
CA ALA A 33 -7.18 4.75 -11.53
C ALA A 33 -8.42 3.84 -11.48
N LEU A 34 -8.22 2.54 -11.33
CA LEU A 34 -9.33 1.58 -11.27
C LEU A 34 -10.02 1.71 -9.92
N SER A 35 -11.26 2.17 -9.92
CA SER A 35 -12.13 2.11 -8.75
C SER A 35 -13.01 0.87 -8.82
N PHE A 36 -13.21 0.24 -7.68
CA PHE A 36 -14.08 -0.91 -7.56
C PHE A 36 -15.21 -0.58 -6.60
N THR A 37 -16.45 -0.62 -7.09
CA THR A 37 -17.61 -0.65 -6.18
C THR A 37 -17.59 -1.96 -5.42
N ARG A 38 -17.75 -1.90 -4.10
CA ARG A 38 -17.75 -3.09 -3.26
C ARG A 38 -18.84 -4.07 -3.72
N ASN A 39 -18.43 -5.28 -4.04
CA ASN A 39 -19.33 -6.39 -4.29
C ASN A 39 -19.44 -7.25 -3.01
N PRO A 40 -20.64 -7.47 -2.45
CA PRO A 40 -20.84 -8.30 -1.26
C PRO A 40 -20.41 -9.76 -1.45
N ASP A 41 -20.35 -10.24 -2.71
CA ASP A 41 -19.93 -11.62 -3.01
C ASP A 41 -18.39 -11.79 -2.98
N TRP A 42 -17.63 -10.71 -2.88
CA TRP A 42 -16.18 -10.81 -2.75
C TRP A 42 -15.77 -11.26 -1.35
N THR A 43 -14.89 -12.24 -1.28
CA THR A 43 -14.35 -12.72 -0.01
C THR A 43 -13.55 -11.63 0.69
N VAL A 44 -13.88 -11.37 1.95
CA VAL A 44 -13.09 -10.53 2.85
C VAL A 44 -12.57 -11.46 3.96
N PRO A 45 -11.30 -11.87 3.91
CA PRO A 45 -10.76 -12.80 4.89
C PRO A 45 -10.78 -12.19 6.30
N THR A 46 -11.13 -13.01 7.28
CA THR A 46 -11.01 -12.68 8.69
C THR A 46 -9.55 -12.55 9.10
N ARG A 47 -9.30 -12.08 10.30
CA ARG A 47 -7.92 -12.01 10.85
C ARG A 47 -7.27 -13.39 10.88
N GLU A 48 -8.00 -14.41 11.30
CA GLU A 48 -7.54 -15.79 11.39
C GLU A 48 -7.21 -16.35 10.00
N GLU A 49 -8.03 -16.06 9.01
CA GLU A 49 -7.77 -16.44 7.61
C GLU A 49 -6.57 -15.71 7.03
N CYS A 50 -6.37 -14.41 7.35
CA CYS A 50 -5.15 -13.69 7.00
C CYS A 50 -3.90 -14.33 7.63
N HIS A 51 -3.97 -14.76 8.89
CA HIS A 51 -2.86 -15.46 9.55
C HIS A 51 -2.59 -16.83 8.90
N ALA A 52 -3.63 -17.56 8.48
CA ALA A 52 -3.46 -18.80 7.72
C ALA A 52 -2.77 -18.54 6.36
N LEU A 53 -3.03 -17.41 5.70
CA LEU A 53 -2.29 -17.00 4.50
C LEU A 53 -0.83 -16.66 4.82
N TRP A 54 -0.53 -16.03 5.96
CA TRP A 54 0.85 -15.84 6.39
C TRP A 54 1.61 -17.15 6.54
N ASP A 55 0.96 -18.19 7.08
CA ASP A 55 1.55 -19.53 7.21
C ASP A 55 1.73 -20.18 5.84
N LYS A 56 0.73 -20.13 4.98
CA LYS A 56 0.74 -20.66 3.61
C LYS A 56 1.89 -20.09 2.77
N TYR A 57 2.16 -18.79 2.90
CA TYR A 57 3.20 -18.09 2.15
C TYR A 57 4.50 -17.91 2.94
N ALA A 58 4.66 -18.64 4.04
CA ALA A 58 5.87 -18.66 4.89
C ALA A 58 6.35 -17.26 5.32
N MET A 59 5.42 -16.37 5.65
CA MET A 59 5.74 -15.00 6.06
C MET A 59 6.52 -15.00 7.39
N PRO A 60 7.74 -14.41 7.47
CA PRO A 60 8.55 -14.39 8.69
C PRO A 60 7.92 -13.59 9.83
N GLY A 61 8.23 -13.96 11.08
CA GLY A 61 7.67 -13.35 12.29
C GLY A 61 7.80 -11.83 12.34
N HIS A 62 8.98 -11.27 12.02
CA HIS A 62 9.20 -9.82 12.04
C HIS A 62 8.36 -9.05 10.99
N ILE A 63 8.00 -9.69 9.86
CA ILE A 63 7.10 -9.10 8.87
C ILE A 63 5.65 -9.18 9.37
N ARG A 64 5.27 -10.28 10.04
CA ARG A 64 3.94 -10.41 10.67
C ARG A 64 3.73 -9.37 11.77
N GLU A 65 4.74 -9.13 12.62
CA GLU A 65 4.71 -8.09 13.64
C GLU A 65 4.51 -6.70 13.02
N HIS A 66 5.29 -6.37 11.99
CA HIS A 66 5.13 -5.14 11.23
C HIS A 66 3.71 -4.99 10.68
N SER A 67 3.23 -6.01 9.97
CA SER A 67 1.89 -6.00 9.35
C SER A 67 0.77 -5.90 10.38
N THR A 68 0.97 -6.43 11.58
CA THR A 68 0.01 -6.30 12.69
C THR A 68 -0.12 -4.85 13.15
N VAL A 69 1.01 -4.14 13.31
CA VAL A 69 0.99 -2.72 13.72
C VAL A 69 0.43 -1.84 12.60
N VAL A 70 0.83 -2.08 11.34
CA VAL A 70 0.28 -1.38 10.18
C VAL A 70 -1.24 -1.57 10.11
N ALA A 71 -1.72 -2.80 10.30
CA ALA A 71 -3.16 -3.09 10.28
C ALA A 71 -3.92 -2.39 11.40
N ALA A 72 -3.37 -2.36 12.62
CA ALA A 72 -3.99 -1.65 13.74
C ALA A 72 -4.10 -0.14 13.45
N PHE A 73 -3.06 0.47 12.87
CA PHE A 73 -3.09 1.89 12.51
C PHE A 73 -4.05 2.15 11.35
N ALA A 74 -4.01 1.35 10.28
CA ALA A 74 -4.89 1.51 9.12
C ALA A 74 -6.38 1.36 9.51
N VAL A 75 -6.71 0.41 10.39
CA VAL A 75 -8.06 0.21 10.91
C VAL A 75 -8.52 1.43 11.71
N CYS A 76 -7.69 1.96 12.61
CA CYS A 76 -8.02 3.18 13.37
C CYS A 76 -8.35 4.36 12.45
N LEU A 77 -7.60 4.53 11.35
CA LEU A 77 -7.90 5.57 10.34
C LEU A 77 -9.23 5.29 9.65
N ALA A 78 -9.46 4.04 9.23
CA ALA A 78 -10.66 3.65 8.51
C ALA A 78 -11.93 3.79 9.37
N GLU A 79 -11.87 3.43 10.65
CA GLU A 79 -12.99 3.62 11.60
C GLU A 79 -13.34 5.09 11.73
N LYS A 80 -12.32 5.96 11.91
CA LYS A 80 -12.55 7.42 11.99
C LYS A 80 -13.07 8.00 10.69
N LEU A 81 -12.61 7.53 9.54
CA LEU A 81 -13.15 7.95 8.24
C LEU A 81 -14.62 7.53 8.08
N ALA A 82 -14.98 6.33 8.53
CA ALA A 82 -16.36 5.86 8.52
C ALA A 82 -17.25 6.69 9.47
N GLU A 83 -16.75 7.07 10.66
CA GLU A 83 -17.43 7.99 11.60
C GLU A 83 -17.68 9.37 10.96
N GLU A 84 -16.77 9.85 10.10
CA GLU A 84 -16.92 11.10 9.32
C GLU A 84 -17.76 10.93 8.04
N GLY A 85 -18.35 9.74 7.83
CA GLY A 85 -19.30 9.46 6.74
C GLY A 85 -18.65 9.02 5.42
N ALA A 86 -17.37 8.63 5.42
CA ALA A 86 -16.73 8.09 4.24
C ALA A 86 -17.22 6.66 3.92
N ASP A 87 -17.37 6.34 2.63
CA ASP A 87 -17.66 4.98 2.17
C ASP A 87 -16.38 4.13 2.20
N ILE A 88 -16.05 3.60 3.37
CA ILE A 88 -14.89 2.75 3.59
C ILE A 88 -15.27 1.47 4.34
N HIS A 89 -14.85 0.32 3.81
CA HIS A 89 -15.14 -0.98 4.41
C HIS A 89 -13.99 -1.42 5.33
N VAL A 90 -14.12 -1.18 6.63
CA VAL A 90 -13.08 -1.45 7.65
C VAL A 90 -12.55 -2.89 7.61
N PRO A 91 -13.36 -3.95 7.47
CA PRO A 91 -12.84 -5.32 7.33
C PRO A 91 -11.92 -5.51 6.11
N SER A 92 -12.21 -4.85 4.98
CA SER A 92 -11.31 -4.89 3.81
C SER A 92 -9.99 -4.17 4.05
N VAL A 93 -10.01 -3.06 4.81
CA VAL A 93 -8.79 -2.36 5.24
C VAL A 93 -7.95 -3.26 6.14
N LEU A 94 -8.57 -3.92 7.13
CA LEU A 94 -7.89 -4.88 8.02
C LEU A 94 -7.20 -5.99 7.21
N ALA A 95 -7.95 -6.67 6.33
CA ALA A 95 -7.42 -7.77 5.54
C ALA A 95 -6.28 -7.31 4.61
N SER A 96 -6.47 -6.20 3.89
CA SER A 96 -5.46 -5.66 2.98
C SER A 96 -4.19 -5.24 3.74
N ALA A 97 -4.33 -4.61 4.91
CA ALA A 97 -3.19 -4.19 5.74
C ALA A 97 -2.43 -5.38 6.36
N LEU A 98 -3.13 -6.42 6.82
CA LEU A 98 -2.48 -7.64 7.28
C LEU A 98 -1.69 -8.34 6.15
N LEU A 99 -2.18 -8.27 4.93
CA LEU A 99 -1.61 -8.97 3.77
C LEU A 99 -0.68 -8.11 2.91
N HIS A 100 -0.48 -6.82 3.22
CA HIS A 100 0.26 -5.90 2.32
C HIS A 100 1.67 -6.38 1.98
N ASP A 101 2.38 -6.95 2.94
CA ASP A 101 3.75 -7.45 2.81
C ASP A 101 3.84 -8.97 2.54
N LEU A 102 2.74 -9.64 2.16
CA LEU A 102 2.69 -11.09 1.95
C LEU A 102 3.74 -11.59 0.95
N GLY A 103 4.01 -10.83 -0.11
CA GLY A 103 5.01 -11.15 -1.13
C GLY A 103 6.46 -10.82 -0.77
N LYS A 104 6.71 -10.17 0.38
CA LYS A 104 8.01 -9.57 0.71
C LYS A 104 9.13 -10.60 0.89
N TYR A 105 8.88 -11.65 1.64
CA TYR A 105 9.87 -12.71 1.85
C TYR A 105 10.28 -13.40 0.55
N TYR A 106 9.31 -13.70 -0.31
CA TYR A 106 9.58 -14.26 -1.62
C TYR A 106 10.47 -13.35 -2.47
N THR A 107 10.17 -12.07 -2.53
CA THR A 107 10.92 -11.13 -3.38
C THR A 107 12.31 -10.75 -2.83
N ILE A 108 12.54 -10.87 -1.53
CA ILE A 108 13.89 -10.79 -0.95
C ILE A 108 14.78 -11.89 -1.50
N THR A 109 14.24 -13.09 -1.69
CA THR A 109 15.00 -14.26 -2.16
C THR A 109 15.10 -14.31 -3.69
N HIS A 110 14.03 -13.97 -4.42
CA HIS A 110 13.91 -14.20 -5.86
C HIS A 110 13.90 -12.90 -6.69
N GLY A 111 13.90 -11.74 -6.05
CA GLY A 111 13.77 -10.46 -6.73
C GLY A 111 12.31 -10.10 -7.07
N GLY A 112 12.11 -8.95 -7.68
CA GLY A 112 10.81 -8.44 -8.10
C GLY A 112 10.17 -7.46 -7.12
N SER A 113 8.92 -7.09 -7.39
CA SER A 113 8.14 -6.17 -6.56
C SER A 113 7.22 -6.96 -5.62
N HIS A 114 7.43 -6.83 -4.31
CA HIS A 114 6.61 -7.55 -3.33
C HIS A 114 5.13 -7.11 -3.35
N GLY A 115 4.84 -5.84 -3.68
CA GLY A 115 3.47 -5.38 -3.85
C GLY A 115 2.77 -6.07 -5.03
N GLN A 116 3.48 -6.27 -6.16
CA GLN A 116 2.94 -6.98 -7.32
C GLN A 116 2.71 -8.46 -7.04
N VAL A 117 3.70 -9.12 -6.48
CA VAL A 117 3.59 -10.55 -6.11
C VAL A 117 2.50 -10.75 -5.06
N GLY A 118 2.52 -9.98 -3.98
CA GLY A 118 1.52 -10.05 -2.92
C GLY A 118 0.11 -9.74 -3.42
N GLY A 119 -0.05 -8.69 -4.25
CA GLY A 119 -1.34 -8.34 -4.86
C GLY A 119 -1.90 -9.45 -5.74
N ALA A 120 -1.05 -10.11 -6.56
CA ALA A 120 -1.46 -11.24 -7.37
C ALA A 120 -1.90 -12.45 -6.51
N TRP A 121 -1.15 -12.77 -5.44
CA TRP A 121 -1.51 -13.84 -4.52
C TRP A 121 -2.82 -13.54 -3.81
N VAL A 122 -2.98 -12.34 -3.26
CA VAL A 122 -4.21 -11.92 -2.57
C VAL A 122 -5.41 -11.94 -3.52
N MET A 123 -5.24 -11.49 -4.77
CA MET A 123 -6.30 -11.60 -5.78
C MET A 123 -6.69 -13.06 -6.05
N ASN A 124 -5.71 -13.96 -6.12
CA ASN A 124 -5.98 -15.39 -6.31
C ASN A 124 -6.73 -16.01 -5.12
N GLU A 125 -6.34 -15.68 -3.89
CA GLU A 125 -6.93 -16.24 -2.66
C GLU A 125 -8.33 -15.68 -2.37
N THR A 126 -8.55 -14.38 -2.62
CA THR A 126 -9.76 -13.70 -2.15
C THR A 126 -10.76 -13.40 -3.26
N ARG A 127 -10.32 -13.37 -4.52
CA ARG A 127 -11.10 -12.84 -5.66
C ARG A 127 -11.64 -11.43 -5.40
N ASN A 128 -11.00 -10.69 -4.50
CA ASN A 128 -11.41 -9.36 -4.08
C ASN A 128 -10.42 -8.30 -4.59
N PRO A 129 -10.75 -7.58 -5.66
CA PRO A 129 -9.86 -6.59 -6.25
C PRO A 129 -9.62 -5.38 -5.36
N LEU A 130 -10.52 -5.04 -4.42
CA LEU A 130 -10.32 -3.94 -3.47
C LEU A 130 -9.14 -4.25 -2.53
N ILE A 131 -9.14 -5.46 -1.94
CA ILE A 131 -8.07 -5.91 -1.04
C ILE A 131 -6.77 -6.06 -1.82
N ALA A 132 -6.82 -6.70 -2.99
CA ALA A 132 -5.66 -6.89 -3.84
C ALA A 132 -5.02 -5.57 -4.30
N GLN A 133 -5.83 -4.54 -4.61
CA GLN A 133 -5.35 -3.21 -4.99
C GLN A 133 -4.61 -2.52 -3.85
N GLY A 134 -5.12 -2.60 -2.62
CA GLY A 134 -4.43 -2.07 -1.44
C GLY A 134 -3.07 -2.72 -1.23
N VAL A 135 -2.98 -4.05 -1.40
CA VAL A 135 -1.70 -4.79 -1.35
C VAL A 135 -0.78 -4.41 -2.50
N LEU A 136 -1.30 -4.35 -3.73
CA LEU A 136 -0.52 -4.02 -4.93
C LEU A 136 0.17 -2.65 -4.83
N HIS A 137 -0.53 -1.65 -4.31
CA HIS A 137 -0.11 -0.25 -4.33
C HIS A 137 0.41 0.28 -2.99
N HIS A 138 0.56 -0.54 -1.94
CA HIS A 138 0.98 -0.06 -0.62
C HIS A 138 2.35 0.63 -0.62
N VAL A 139 3.27 0.23 -1.49
CA VAL A 139 4.59 0.87 -1.61
C VAL A 139 4.47 2.29 -2.14
N GLY A 140 3.58 2.52 -3.10
CA GLY A 140 3.34 3.82 -3.70
C GLY A 140 2.14 3.81 -4.63
N TRP A 141 1.39 4.91 -4.63
CA TRP A 141 0.22 5.12 -5.46
C TRP A 141 0.65 5.52 -6.89
N PRO A 142 0.22 4.81 -7.93
CA PRO A 142 0.72 5.06 -9.30
C PRO A 142 0.05 6.25 -10.01
N TRP A 143 -0.93 6.88 -9.38
CA TRP A 143 -1.63 8.05 -9.93
C TRP A 143 -1.41 9.30 -9.07
N PRO A 144 -1.77 10.50 -9.54
CA PRO A 144 -1.86 11.67 -8.69
C PRO A 144 -2.75 11.39 -7.48
N VAL A 145 -2.35 11.87 -6.31
CA VAL A 145 -3.18 11.75 -5.11
C VAL A 145 -4.41 12.65 -5.29
N ASP A 146 -5.58 12.05 -5.27
CA ASP A 146 -6.86 12.76 -5.26
C ASP A 146 -7.34 12.90 -3.81
N GLU A 147 -7.39 14.14 -3.34
CA GLU A 147 -7.75 14.46 -1.96
C GLU A 147 -9.26 14.39 -1.69
N THR A 148 -10.07 14.19 -2.74
CA THR A 148 -11.54 14.20 -2.66
C THR A 148 -12.17 12.83 -2.88
N ALA A 149 -11.43 11.88 -3.42
CA ALA A 149 -12.00 10.62 -3.89
C ALA A 149 -12.04 9.53 -2.82
N ASP A 150 -13.24 9.18 -2.36
CA ASP A 150 -13.51 8.07 -1.44
C ASP A 150 -13.03 6.69 -1.94
N PRO A 151 -13.10 6.37 -3.26
CA PRO A 151 -12.67 5.05 -3.75
C PRO A 151 -11.23 4.66 -3.43
N TRP A 152 -10.36 5.63 -3.11
CA TRP A 152 -8.94 5.39 -2.83
C TRP A 152 -8.60 5.30 -1.34
N LEU A 153 -9.55 5.58 -0.45
CA LEU A 153 -9.30 5.67 1.00
C LEU A 153 -8.73 4.37 1.58
N LEU A 154 -9.18 3.19 1.12
CA LEU A 154 -8.60 1.92 1.54
C LEU A 154 -7.09 1.89 1.26
N ALA A 155 -6.68 2.14 0.01
CA ALA A 155 -5.28 2.15 -0.37
C ALA A 155 -4.48 3.22 0.39
N TYR A 156 -5.05 4.43 0.55
CA TYR A 156 -4.40 5.53 1.27
C TYR A 156 -4.17 5.21 2.75
N CYS A 157 -5.14 4.57 3.42
CA CYS A 157 -4.96 4.13 4.80
C CYS A 157 -3.78 3.17 4.94
N ILE A 158 -3.62 2.22 4.01
CA ILE A 158 -2.54 1.23 4.04
C ILE A 158 -1.20 1.89 3.72
N ILE A 159 -1.13 2.68 2.64
CA ILE A 159 0.09 3.39 2.24
C ILE A 159 0.58 4.29 3.38
N TYR A 160 -0.33 5.06 3.99
CA TYR A 160 0.04 5.97 5.07
C TYR A 160 0.45 5.21 6.32
N ALA A 161 -0.29 4.19 6.73
CA ALA A 161 0.05 3.40 7.91
C ALA A 161 1.42 2.70 7.75
N ASP A 162 1.73 2.12 6.59
CA ASP A 162 3.06 1.52 6.34
C ASP A 162 4.19 2.56 6.43
N LYS A 163 3.95 3.80 5.97
CA LYS A 163 4.92 4.89 6.08
C LYS A 163 5.03 5.50 7.48
N ARG A 164 4.21 5.05 8.41
CA ARG A 164 4.23 5.45 9.82
C ARG A 164 4.72 4.33 10.74
N VAL A 165 5.09 3.16 10.19
CA VAL A 165 5.59 2.03 10.97
C VAL A 165 7.00 1.65 10.53
N MET A 166 7.94 1.70 11.46
CA MET A 166 9.32 1.22 11.30
C MET A 166 9.49 -0.04 12.16
N HIS A 167 9.75 -1.18 11.52
CA HIS A 167 9.68 -2.49 12.16
C HIS A 167 8.28 -2.72 12.79
N SER A 168 8.18 -2.67 14.11
CA SER A 168 6.91 -2.77 14.86
C SER A 168 6.61 -1.51 15.69
N THR A 169 7.28 -0.39 15.38
CA THR A 169 7.12 0.88 16.12
C THR A 169 6.52 1.95 15.23
N VAL A 170 5.56 2.70 15.77
CA VAL A 170 4.99 3.86 15.08
C VAL A 170 5.96 5.04 15.19
N VAL A 171 6.27 5.64 14.06
CA VAL A 171 7.24 6.74 13.91
C VAL A 171 6.65 7.89 13.12
N SER A 172 7.37 9.02 13.04
CA SER A 172 7.00 10.12 12.13
C SER A 172 7.29 9.76 10.66
N PRO A 173 6.66 10.46 9.70
CA PRO A 173 7.01 10.31 8.29
C PRO A 173 8.50 10.59 8.03
N GLU A 174 9.09 11.55 8.73
CA GLU A 174 10.49 11.96 8.61
C GLU A 174 11.44 10.90 9.16
N GLU A 175 11.14 10.32 10.31
CA GLU A 175 11.93 9.21 10.89
C GLU A 175 11.90 8.00 9.95
N ARG A 176 10.73 7.66 9.40
CA ARG A 176 10.58 6.58 8.43
C ARG A 176 11.35 6.86 7.14
N TYR A 177 11.29 8.09 6.63
CA TYR A 177 12.04 8.52 5.45
C TYR A 177 13.54 8.38 5.64
N ASN A 178 14.06 8.85 6.78
CA ASN A 178 15.48 8.78 7.12
C ASN A 178 15.96 7.33 7.24
N ASP A 179 15.16 6.45 7.86
CA ASP A 179 15.44 5.01 7.94
C ASP A 179 15.53 4.37 6.55
N LEU A 180 14.58 4.68 5.67
CA LEU A 180 14.58 4.17 4.29
C LEU A 180 15.77 4.67 3.49
N LEU A 181 16.14 5.94 3.63
CA LEU A 181 17.35 6.49 3.00
C LEU A 181 18.61 5.80 3.49
N ALA A 182 18.74 5.59 4.80
CA ALA A 182 19.90 4.94 5.37
C ALA A 182 20.07 3.49 4.90
N ARG A 183 18.97 2.75 4.78
CA ARG A 183 19.00 1.33 4.38
C ARG A 183 19.04 1.09 2.88
N TYR A 184 18.38 1.91 2.10
CA TYR A 184 18.14 1.65 0.68
C TYR A 184 18.61 2.78 -0.25
N GLY A 185 19.01 3.93 0.27
CA GLY A 185 19.47 5.08 -0.51
C GLY A 185 20.89 4.95 -1.06
N ILE A 186 21.23 3.78 -1.63
CA ILE A 186 22.59 3.44 -2.08
C ILE A 186 22.96 4.19 -3.38
N THR A 187 21.99 4.45 -4.24
CA THR A 187 22.17 5.16 -5.51
C THR A 187 21.31 6.42 -5.57
N ASP A 188 21.66 7.38 -6.43
CA ASP A 188 20.85 8.60 -6.60
C ASP A 188 19.44 8.28 -7.13
N ALA A 189 19.30 7.27 -7.98
CA ALA A 189 18.00 6.77 -8.42
C ALA A 189 17.16 6.22 -7.26
N ALA A 190 17.78 5.44 -6.34
CA ALA A 190 17.11 4.92 -5.14
C ALA A 190 16.71 6.06 -4.19
N LYS A 191 17.60 7.04 -3.96
CA LYS A 191 17.27 8.23 -3.16
C LYS A 191 16.11 9.02 -3.76
N GLY A 192 16.16 9.29 -5.08
CA GLY A 192 15.09 9.99 -5.78
C GLY A 192 13.74 9.27 -5.67
N ARG A 193 13.73 7.95 -5.77
CA ARG A 193 12.52 7.14 -5.58
C ARG A 193 11.99 7.23 -4.14
N ILE A 194 12.87 7.13 -3.15
CA ILE A 194 12.48 7.23 -1.73
C ILE A 194 11.91 8.62 -1.44
N SER A 195 12.55 9.68 -1.93
CA SER A 195 12.05 11.07 -1.78
C SER A 195 10.68 11.24 -2.44
N PHE A 196 10.51 10.72 -3.65
CA PHE A 196 9.22 10.75 -4.34
C PHE A 196 8.10 10.05 -3.55
N LEU A 197 8.38 8.85 -2.99
CA LEU A 197 7.43 8.09 -2.20
C LEU A 197 7.12 8.77 -0.85
N HIS A 198 8.08 9.49 -0.28
CA HIS A 198 7.87 10.32 0.91
C HIS A 198 6.94 11.50 0.61
N GLU A 199 7.22 12.29 -0.43
CA GLU A 199 6.35 13.39 -0.86
C GLU A 199 4.92 12.93 -1.15
N GLN A 200 4.78 11.76 -1.78
CA GLN A 200 3.47 11.16 -2.02
C GLN A 200 2.78 10.78 -0.70
N GLY A 201 3.53 10.22 0.25
CA GLY A 201 3.04 9.91 1.59
C GLY A 201 2.49 11.14 2.31
N LEU A 202 3.20 12.28 2.21
CA LEU A 202 2.74 13.56 2.80
C LEU A 202 1.47 14.08 2.11
N LYS A 203 1.32 13.91 0.80
CA LYS A 203 0.07 14.25 0.10
C LYS A 203 -1.11 13.37 0.55
N ILE A 204 -0.86 12.08 0.75
CA ILE A 204 -1.86 11.15 1.30
C ILE A 204 -2.21 11.54 2.74
N GLU A 205 -1.22 11.89 3.57
CA GLU A 205 -1.43 12.42 4.92
C GLU A 205 -2.36 13.64 4.90
N ALA A 206 -2.10 14.59 3.99
CA ALA A 206 -2.93 15.78 3.85
C ALA A 206 -4.36 15.45 3.42
N ALA A 207 -4.53 14.50 2.49
CA ALA A 207 -5.84 14.02 2.04
C ALA A 207 -6.64 13.39 3.18
N LEU A 208 -6.01 12.47 3.93
CA LEU A 208 -6.62 11.82 5.09
C LEU A 208 -6.91 12.83 6.21
N SER A 209 -5.97 13.74 6.51
CA SER A 209 -6.15 14.79 7.54
C SER A 209 -7.36 15.67 7.27
N ARG A 210 -7.57 16.04 6.00
CA ARG A 210 -8.73 16.85 5.59
C ARG A 210 -10.04 16.09 5.82
N ARG A 211 -10.10 14.82 5.47
CA ARG A 211 -11.30 13.99 5.66
C ARG A 211 -11.60 13.75 7.13
N LEU A 212 -10.56 13.52 7.92
CA LEU A 212 -10.65 13.27 9.36
C LEU A 212 -10.83 14.56 10.18
N LYS A 213 -10.64 15.74 9.58
CA LYS A 213 -10.63 17.04 10.26
C LYS A 213 -9.61 17.12 11.42
N VAL A 214 -8.52 16.36 11.29
CA VAL A 214 -7.41 16.27 12.28
C VAL A 214 -6.09 16.41 11.55
N SER A 215 -5.12 17.14 12.11
CA SER A 215 -3.74 17.15 11.59
C SER A 215 -3.04 15.84 11.94
N LEU A 216 -3.00 14.89 11.00
CA LEU A 216 -2.31 13.62 11.22
C LEU A 216 -0.81 13.79 11.43
N HIS A 217 -0.21 14.87 10.92
CA HIS A 217 1.18 15.23 11.17
C HIS A 217 1.45 15.49 12.67
N GLU A 218 0.49 16.09 13.38
CA GLU A 218 0.57 16.36 14.81
C GLU A 218 0.14 15.17 15.69
N HIS A 219 -0.29 14.08 15.07
CA HIS A 219 -0.79 12.91 15.78
C HIS A 219 0.12 11.69 15.57
N THR A 220 0.08 10.82 16.54
CA THR A 220 0.65 9.47 16.44
C THR A 220 -0.42 8.44 16.78
N PHE A 221 -0.11 7.16 16.55
CA PHE A 221 -0.98 6.06 16.93
C PHE A 221 -0.42 5.42 18.19
N ASP A 222 -1.24 5.36 19.22
CA ASP A 222 -0.90 4.70 20.47
C ASP A 222 -2.11 3.93 21.00
N SER A 223 -1.87 2.70 21.42
CA SER A 223 -2.87 1.83 22.06
C SER A 223 -4.22 1.79 21.34
N GLY A 224 -4.20 1.75 19.99
CA GLY A 224 -5.40 1.69 19.15
C GLY A 224 -6.05 3.03 18.85
N ARG A 225 -5.41 4.17 19.20
CA ARG A 225 -6.01 5.52 19.06
C ARG A 225 -5.05 6.49 18.40
N LEU A 226 -5.61 7.47 17.69
CA LEU A 226 -4.85 8.67 17.32
C LEU A 226 -4.75 9.58 18.52
N VAL A 227 -3.50 9.89 18.92
CA VAL A 227 -3.19 10.80 20.02
C VAL A 227 -2.32 11.94 19.54
N LYS A 228 -2.46 13.14 20.10
CA LYS A 228 -1.59 14.27 19.78
C LYS A 228 -0.17 13.94 20.24
N ARG A 229 0.82 14.26 19.41
CA ARG A 229 2.23 14.13 19.81
C ARG A 229 2.54 15.11 20.94
N ALA A 230 3.34 14.66 21.90
CA ALA A 230 3.82 15.51 23.00
C ALA A 230 4.82 16.56 22.50
#